data_82e6b5231a58e349d3955966bc906fb5
#
_entry.id   82e6b5231a58e349d3955966bc906fb5
#
_cell.length_a   1.000
_cell.length_b   1.000
_cell.length_c   1.000
_cell.angle_alpha   90.00
_cell.angle_beta   90.00
_cell.angle_gamma   90.00
#
_symmetry.space_group_name_H-M   'P 1'
#
loop_
_entity.id
_entity.type
_entity.pdbx_description
1 polymer ?
#
loop_
_entity_poly.entity_id
_entity_poly.type
_entity_poly.pdbx_seq_one_letter_code
_entity_poly.pdbx_strand_id
1 'polypeptide(L)'
;MTSKMLEEALSSHLAASNQLQHLDPALLEVAGRLRRQPPQVAMTVARGSSDHAASYFAYLTMQQVGIPVASLPMSVVTMQQAPLRVSGQAVFAFSQSGQSPDLVNSVRLLRKRGALSVAMVNAENSPLEAASEFFLPLHAGAEQSVAATKSFIATLSASA
;
A
#
# COMPACT_ATOMS: atom_id res chain seq x y z
N MET A 1 -12.67 -30.04 10.48
CA MET A 1 -12.31 -29.31 9.26
C MET A 1 -11.66 -28.01 9.68
N THR A 2 -10.43 -27.76 9.29
CA THR A 2 -9.77 -26.45 9.46
C THR A 2 -10.46 -25.40 8.59
N SER A 3 -10.65 -24.19 9.10
CA SER A 3 -11.20 -23.11 8.29
C SER A 3 -10.17 -22.61 7.27
N LYS A 4 -10.60 -22.21 6.09
CA LYS A 4 -9.70 -21.60 5.06
C LYS A 4 -8.88 -20.44 5.64
N MET A 5 -9.48 -19.63 6.49
CA MET A 5 -8.80 -18.53 7.17
C MET A 5 -7.63 -19.00 8.04
N LEU A 6 -7.79 -20.11 8.76
CA LEU A 6 -6.71 -20.68 9.55
C LEU A 6 -5.58 -21.23 8.68
N GLU A 7 -5.92 -21.92 7.58
CA GLU A 7 -4.94 -22.41 6.61
C GLU A 7 -4.15 -21.28 5.97
N GLU A 8 -4.82 -20.21 5.58
CA GLU A 8 -4.19 -18.99 5.03
C GLU A 8 -3.33 -18.27 6.07
N ALA A 9 -3.80 -18.17 7.32
CA ALA A 9 -3.01 -17.58 8.40
C ALA A 9 -1.73 -18.39 8.68
N LEU A 10 -1.82 -19.71 8.73
CA LEU A 10 -0.67 -20.60 8.95
C LEU A 10 0.33 -20.56 7.78
N SER A 11 -0.12 -20.27 6.56
CA SER A 11 0.75 -20.15 5.38
C SER A 11 1.34 -18.74 5.18
N SER A 12 1.05 -17.79 6.05
CA SER A 12 1.50 -16.39 5.89
C SER A 12 3.03 -16.22 5.92
N HIS A 13 3.75 -17.10 6.60
CA HIS A 13 5.22 -17.12 6.60
C HIS A 13 5.80 -17.34 5.20
N LEU A 14 5.08 -18.03 4.30
CA LEU A 14 5.50 -18.22 2.90
C LEU A 14 5.45 -16.90 2.13
N ALA A 15 4.47 -16.04 2.41
CA ALA A 15 4.40 -14.72 1.80
C ALA A 15 5.63 -13.87 2.16
N ALA A 16 6.01 -13.83 3.44
CA ALA A 16 7.22 -13.13 3.88
C ALA A 16 8.49 -13.70 3.24
N SER A 17 8.59 -15.04 3.16
CA SER A 17 9.71 -15.71 2.49
C SER A 17 9.78 -15.36 1.00
N ASN A 18 8.65 -15.35 0.31
CA ASN A 18 8.57 -14.98 -1.10
C ASN A 18 9.01 -13.52 -1.34
N GLN A 19 8.62 -12.59 -0.48
CA GLN A 19 9.04 -11.19 -0.56
C GLN A 19 10.56 -11.04 -0.46
N LEU A 20 11.21 -11.78 0.44
CA LEU A 20 12.67 -11.76 0.61
C LEU A 20 13.40 -12.37 -0.59
N GLN A 21 12.79 -13.36 -1.27
CA GLN A 21 13.37 -14.00 -2.45
C GLN A 21 13.18 -13.17 -3.73
N HIS A 22 12.13 -12.35 -3.79
CA HIS A 22 11.78 -11.53 -4.95
C HIS A 22 11.99 -10.04 -4.60
N LEU A 23 13.27 -9.62 -4.50
CA LEU A 23 13.60 -8.19 -4.43
C LEU A 23 13.12 -7.53 -5.73
N ASP A 24 11.95 -6.91 -5.66
CA ASP A 24 11.33 -6.26 -6.80
C ASP A 24 12.17 -5.05 -7.24
N PRO A 25 12.59 -4.97 -8.51
CA PRO A 25 13.29 -3.79 -9.04
C PRO A 25 12.54 -2.48 -8.77
N ALA A 26 11.21 -2.49 -8.75
CA ALA A 26 10.39 -1.34 -8.45
C ALA A 26 10.65 -0.79 -7.04
N LEU A 27 11.00 -1.64 -6.07
CA LEU A 27 11.39 -1.19 -4.72
C LEU A 27 12.63 -0.31 -4.75
N LEU A 28 13.64 -0.69 -5.54
CA LEU A 28 14.87 0.09 -5.71
C LEU A 28 14.59 1.43 -6.42
N GLU A 29 13.70 1.42 -7.40
CA GLU A 29 13.27 2.64 -8.09
C GLU A 29 12.54 3.60 -7.15
N VAL A 30 11.56 3.10 -6.37
CA VAL A 30 10.85 3.89 -5.35
C VAL A 30 11.84 4.46 -4.34
N ALA A 31 12.73 3.63 -3.79
CA ALA A 31 13.74 4.07 -2.84
C ALA A 31 14.67 5.14 -3.44
N GLY A 32 15.11 4.94 -4.67
CA GLY A 32 15.92 5.91 -5.41
C GLY A 32 15.17 7.23 -5.66
N ARG A 33 13.89 7.16 -5.97
CA ARG A 33 13.04 8.34 -6.20
C ARG A 33 12.84 9.13 -4.91
N LEU A 34 12.53 8.44 -3.80
CA LEU A 34 12.35 9.06 -2.49
C LEU A 34 13.65 9.68 -1.94
N ARG A 35 14.80 9.05 -2.21
CA ARG A 35 16.10 9.62 -1.81
C ARG A 35 16.48 10.87 -2.59
N ARG A 36 16.17 10.93 -3.89
CA ARG A 36 16.44 12.12 -4.73
C ARG A 36 15.51 13.27 -4.43
N GLN A 37 14.27 12.99 -4.08
CA GLN A 37 13.25 13.98 -3.73
C GLN A 37 12.49 13.50 -2.50
N PRO A 38 13.07 13.66 -1.30
CA PRO A 38 12.41 13.23 -0.08
C PRO A 38 11.14 14.06 0.14
N PRO A 39 9.98 13.40 0.34
CA PRO A 39 8.74 14.11 0.63
C PRO A 39 8.82 14.71 2.04
N GLN A 40 8.20 15.86 2.24
CA GLN A 40 8.05 16.45 3.57
C GLN A 40 6.99 15.71 4.40
N VAL A 41 5.99 15.13 3.72
CA VAL A 41 4.92 14.34 4.31
C VAL A 41 4.64 13.17 3.39
N ALA A 42 4.49 11.98 3.95
CA ALA A 42 3.89 10.85 3.27
C ALA A 42 2.41 10.70 3.67
N MET A 43 1.61 10.15 2.79
CA MET A 43 0.20 9.86 3.05
C MET A 43 -0.06 8.38 2.85
N THR A 44 -0.96 7.83 3.66
CA THR A 44 -1.48 6.48 3.43
C THR A 44 -2.95 6.54 3.03
N VAL A 45 -3.36 5.67 2.13
CA VAL A 45 -4.76 5.44 1.75
C VAL A 45 -5.03 3.95 1.74
N ALA A 46 -6.02 3.52 2.51
CA ALA A 46 -6.38 2.11 2.64
C ALA A 46 -7.82 1.95 3.15
N ARG A 47 -8.31 0.72 3.23
CA ARG A 47 -9.62 0.37 3.83
C ARG A 47 -9.52 -0.91 4.65
N GLY A 48 -10.38 -0.98 5.68
CA GLY A 48 -10.51 -2.19 6.50
C GLY A 48 -9.18 -2.61 7.14
N SER A 49 -8.85 -3.88 7.10
CA SER A 49 -7.60 -4.40 7.69
C SER A 49 -6.33 -3.80 7.05
N SER A 50 -6.38 -3.45 5.77
CA SER A 50 -5.25 -2.79 5.11
C SER A 50 -4.93 -1.42 5.72
N ASP A 51 -5.89 -0.72 6.31
CA ASP A 51 -5.65 0.56 6.99
C ASP A 51 -4.88 0.37 8.31
N HIS A 52 -5.10 -0.74 9.00
CA HIS A 52 -4.28 -1.09 10.16
C HIS A 52 -2.83 -1.43 9.76
N ALA A 53 -2.64 -2.12 8.63
CA ALA A 53 -1.30 -2.35 8.09
C ALA A 53 -0.63 -1.04 7.63
N ALA A 54 -1.39 -0.12 7.02
CA ALA A 54 -0.92 1.21 6.68
C ALA A 54 -0.52 2.04 7.91
N SER A 55 -1.19 1.86 9.04
CA SER A 55 -0.82 2.48 10.32
C SER A 55 0.52 1.95 10.83
N TYR A 56 0.79 0.66 10.69
CA TYR A 56 2.08 0.06 11.02
C TYR A 56 3.20 0.61 10.11
N PHE A 57 2.98 0.65 8.80
CA PHE A 57 3.89 1.30 7.85
C PHE A 57 4.18 2.75 8.24
N ALA A 58 3.15 3.52 8.59
CA ALA A 58 3.29 4.91 9.03
C ALA A 58 4.19 5.04 10.26
N TYR A 59 3.98 4.15 11.25
CA TYR A 59 4.80 4.12 12.46
C TYR A 59 6.28 3.85 12.15
N LEU A 60 6.57 2.84 11.32
CA LEU A 60 7.94 2.50 10.92
C LEU A 60 8.58 3.64 10.12
N THR A 61 7.85 4.23 9.18
CA THR A 61 8.34 5.35 8.36
C THR A 61 8.71 6.56 9.23
N MET A 62 7.86 6.92 10.18
CA MET A 62 8.16 8.01 11.10
C MET A 62 9.37 7.70 12.00
N GLN A 63 9.47 6.46 12.49
CA GLN A 63 10.52 6.05 13.41
C GLN A 63 11.90 5.91 12.71
N GLN A 64 11.92 5.31 11.52
CA GLN A 64 13.18 4.95 10.86
C GLN A 64 13.64 5.98 9.83
N VAL A 65 12.69 6.65 9.17
CA VAL A 65 12.96 7.58 8.08
C VAL A 65 12.79 9.05 8.51
N GLY A 66 12.03 9.28 9.59
CA GLY A 66 11.78 10.63 10.11
C GLY A 66 10.79 11.46 9.28
N ILE A 67 10.05 10.83 8.37
CA ILE A 67 9.04 11.50 7.54
C ILE A 67 7.68 11.36 8.21
N PRO A 68 6.97 12.47 8.53
CA PRO A 68 5.61 12.41 9.05
C PRO A 68 4.67 11.71 8.07
N VAL A 69 3.80 10.85 8.59
CA VAL A 69 2.82 10.12 7.77
C VAL A 69 1.41 10.44 8.24
N ALA A 70 0.54 10.81 7.31
CA ALA A 70 -0.87 11.10 7.56
C ALA A 70 -1.76 10.04 6.87
N SER A 71 -2.65 9.40 7.63
CA SER A 71 -3.74 8.63 7.04
C SER A 71 -4.74 9.60 6.41
N LEU A 72 -4.97 9.47 5.09
CA LEU A 72 -5.79 10.38 4.33
C LEU A 72 -7.20 9.81 4.14
N PRO A 73 -8.25 10.46 4.67
CA PRO A 73 -9.62 10.05 4.42
C PRO A 73 -9.96 10.20 2.93
N MET A 74 -10.29 9.09 2.26
CA MET A 74 -10.55 9.09 0.82
C MET A 74 -11.74 9.98 0.42
N SER A 75 -12.73 10.14 1.31
CA SER A 75 -13.88 11.03 1.08
C SER A 75 -13.47 12.50 0.88
N VAL A 76 -12.40 12.95 1.52
CA VAL A 76 -11.85 14.29 1.33
C VAL A 76 -11.35 14.47 -0.11
N VAL A 77 -10.79 13.40 -0.70
CA VAL A 77 -10.28 13.43 -2.07
C VAL A 77 -11.40 13.23 -3.10
N THR A 78 -12.23 12.20 -2.91
CA THR A 78 -13.19 11.75 -3.93
C THR A 78 -14.53 12.47 -3.88
N MET A 79 -15.06 12.72 -2.68
CA MET A 79 -16.38 13.34 -2.51
C MET A 79 -16.28 14.84 -2.36
N GLN A 80 -15.40 15.35 -1.49
CA GLN A 80 -15.25 16.77 -1.24
C GLN A 80 -14.35 17.46 -2.27
N GLN A 81 -13.59 16.68 -3.05
CA GLN A 81 -12.64 17.17 -4.06
C GLN A 81 -11.72 18.28 -3.53
N ALA A 82 -11.37 18.19 -2.24
CA ALA A 82 -10.55 19.20 -1.56
C ALA A 82 -9.25 19.49 -2.36
N PRO A 83 -8.83 20.74 -2.50
CA PRO A 83 -7.67 21.13 -3.28
C PRO A 83 -6.36 20.88 -2.50
N LEU A 84 -6.10 19.62 -2.17
CA LEU A 84 -4.92 19.21 -1.41
C LEU A 84 -3.63 19.57 -2.16
N ARG A 85 -2.69 20.17 -1.45
CA ARG A 85 -1.35 20.50 -1.95
C ARG A 85 -0.42 19.31 -1.74
N VAL A 86 -0.38 18.39 -2.69
CA VAL A 86 0.33 17.12 -2.59
C VAL A 86 1.48 16.97 -3.59
N SER A 87 1.74 18.00 -4.37
CA SER A 87 2.85 17.97 -5.33
C SER A 87 4.19 17.76 -4.62
N GLY A 88 4.96 16.78 -5.08
CA GLY A 88 6.23 16.38 -4.48
C GLY A 88 6.11 15.57 -3.17
N GLN A 89 4.88 15.30 -2.71
CA GLN A 89 4.64 14.41 -1.57
C GLN A 89 4.46 12.97 -2.03
N ALA A 90 4.55 11.99 -1.11
CA ALA A 90 4.33 10.59 -1.41
C ALA A 90 2.96 10.10 -0.91
N VAL A 91 2.31 9.23 -1.67
CA VAL A 91 1.11 8.51 -1.25
C VAL A 91 1.31 7.01 -1.44
N PHE A 92 1.09 6.26 -0.36
CA PHE A 92 1.15 4.81 -0.32
C PHE A 92 -0.27 4.25 -0.19
N ALA A 93 -0.66 3.42 -1.13
CA ALA A 93 -1.98 2.79 -1.17
C ALA A 93 -1.86 1.30 -0.88
N PHE A 94 -2.64 0.81 0.08
CA PHE A 94 -2.60 -0.58 0.52
C PHE A 94 -3.91 -1.29 0.21
N SER A 95 -3.83 -2.46 -0.45
CA SER A 95 -5.02 -3.24 -0.79
C SER A 95 -4.68 -4.71 -1.01
N GLN A 96 -5.60 -5.59 -0.67
CA GLN A 96 -5.52 -6.99 -1.05
C GLN A 96 -5.87 -7.15 -2.55
N SER A 97 -7.02 -6.64 -2.99
CA SER A 97 -7.54 -6.84 -4.35
C SER A 97 -7.23 -5.72 -5.33
N GLY A 98 -6.91 -4.51 -4.84
CA GLY A 98 -6.74 -3.33 -5.69
C GLY A 98 -8.00 -2.87 -6.44
N GLN A 99 -9.20 -3.37 -6.04
CA GLN A 99 -10.46 -3.19 -6.78
C GLN A 99 -11.35 -2.05 -6.25
N SER A 100 -11.09 -1.53 -5.05
CA SER A 100 -11.94 -0.50 -4.42
C SER A 100 -11.99 0.79 -5.24
N PRO A 101 -13.15 1.20 -5.79
CA PRO A 101 -13.21 2.35 -6.70
C PRO A 101 -12.79 3.67 -6.05
N ASP A 102 -13.13 3.88 -4.80
CA ASP A 102 -12.77 5.08 -4.04
C ASP A 102 -11.26 5.15 -3.76
N LEU A 103 -10.62 4.00 -3.47
CA LEU A 103 -9.17 3.91 -3.32
C LEU A 103 -8.45 4.21 -4.64
N VAL A 104 -8.88 3.57 -5.73
CA VAL A 104 -8.35 3.78 -7.08
C VAL A 104 -8.49 5.24 -7.52
N ASN A 105 -9.68 5.83 -7.31
CA ASN A 105 -9.93 7.22 -7.67
C ASN A 105 -9.12 8.19 -6.80
N SER A 106 -8.95 7.91 -5.51
CA SER A 106 -8.11 8.73 -4.62
C SER A 106 -6.67 8.78 -5.13
N VAL A 107 -6.07 7.62 -5.42
CA VAL A 107 -4.70 7.54 -5.92
C VAL A 107 -4.55 8.26 -7.26
N ARG A 108 -5.48 8.03 -8.19
CA ARG A 108 -5.48 8.71 -9.50
C ARG A 108 -5.53 10.23 -9.37
N LEU A 109 -6.39 10.76 -8.49
CA LEU A 109 -6.51 12.20 -8.27
C LEU A 109 -5.28 12.80 -7.59
N LEU A 110 -4.70 12.11 -6.60
CA LEU A 110 -3.49 12.55 -5.91
C LEU A 110 -2.27 12.54 -6.87
N ARG A 111 -2.11 11.47 -7.66
CA ARG A 111 -1.08 11.38 -8.72
C ARG A 111 -1.23 12.50 -9.75
N LYS A 112 -2.46 12.79 -10.21
CA LYS A 112 -2.73 13.90 -11.14
C LYS A 112 -2.34 15.26 -10.56
N ARG A 113 -2.32 15.39 -9.22
CA ARG A 113 -1.89 16.59 -8.50
C ARG A 113 -0.39 16.61 -8.17
N GLY A 114 0.38 15.69 -8.72
CA GLY A 114 1.84 15.61 -8.59
C GLY A 114 2.35 14.87 -7.36
N ALA A 115 1.53 14.07 -6.69
CA ALA A 115 2.02 13.16 -5.67
C ALA A 115 2.71 11.95 -6.32
N LEU A 116 3.84 11.52 -5.77
CA LEU A 116 4.43 10.22 -6.03
C LEU A 116 3.50 9.14 -5.47
N SER A 117 2.99 8.24 -6.31
CA SER A 117 2.03 7.22 -5.89
C SER A 117 2.63 5.81 -5.96
N VAL A 118 2.54 5.09 -4.86
CA VAL A 118 3.02 3.72 -4.70
C VAL A 118 1.84 2.84 -4.28
N ALA A 119 1.53 1.81 -5.05
CA ALA A 119 0.54 0.80 -4.70
C ALA A 119 1.22 -0.45 -4.13
N MET A 120 0.87 -0.83 -2.91
CA MET A 120 1.24 -2.10 -2.27
C MET A 120 0.03 -3.01 -2.32
N VAL A 121 -0.02 -3.92 -3.29
CA VAL A 121 -1.21 -4.72 -3.61
C VAL A 121 -0.85 -6.18 -3.82
N ASN A 122 -1.72 -7.08 -3.35
CA ASN A 122 -1.50 -8.51 -3.56
C ASN A 122 -1.97 -8.98 -4.95
N ALA A 123 -3.04 -8.41 -5.49
CA ALA A 123 -3.53 -8.77 -6.82
C ALA A 123 -2.80 -7.96 -7.90
N GLU A 124 -2.11 -8.65 -8.78
CA GLU A 124 -1.49 -8.10 -9.98
C GLU A 124 -2.54 -7.67 -11.02
N ASN A 125 -2.16 -6.81 -11.94
CA ASN A 125 -3.01 -6.27 -13.01
C ASN A 125 -4.30 -5.62 -12.46
N SER A 126 -4.22 -5.06 -11.27
CA SER A 126 -5.35 -4.43 -10.60
C SER A 126 -5.57 -2.98 -11.07
N PRO A 127 -6.81 -2.45 -10.95
CA PRO A 127 -7.07 -1.04 -11.22
C PRO A 127 -6.23 -0.08 -10.37
N LEU A 128 -5.86 -0.48 -9.14
CA LEU A 128 -5.03 0.33 -8.26
C LEU A 128 -3.58 0.39 -8.75
N GLU A 129 -3.04 -0.73 -9.24
CA GLU A 129 -1.75 -0.78 -9.91
C GLU A 129 -1.72 0.19 -11.10
N ALA A 130 -2.69 0.09 -12.01
CA ALA A 130 -2.80 0.98 -13.17
C ALA A 130 -2.95 2.46 -12.81
N ALA A 131 -3.52 2.78 -11.65
CA ALA A 131 -3.68 4.14 -11.15
C ALA A 131 -2.42 4.74 -10.54
N SER A 132 -1.47 3.90 -10.11
CA SER A 132 -0.26 4.28 -9.40
C SER A 132 0.93 4.50 -10.35
N GLU A 133 1.97 5.19 -9.88
CA GLU A 133 3.24 5.34 -10.59
C GLU A 133 4.12 4.12 -10.40
N PHE A 134 4.13 3.58 -9.18
CA PHE A 134 4.86 2.38 -8.81
C PHE A 134 3.92 1.33 -8.22
N PHE A 135 4.23 0.07 -8.50
CA PHE A 135 3.55 -1.09 -7.96
C PHE A 135 4.55 -1.97 -7.22
N LEU A 136 4.22 -2.30 -5.99
CA LEU A 136 4.97 -3.23 -5.15
C LEU A 136 4.06 -4.41 -4.80
N PRO A 137 4.30 -5.58 -5.39
CA PRO A 137 3.49 -6.77 -5.15
C PRO A 137 3.72 -7.32 -3.73
N LEU A 138 2.65 -7.75 -3.07
CA LEU A 138 2.73 -8.33 -1.72
C LEU A 138 3.12 -9.82 -1.71
N HIS A 139 3.08 -10.50 -2.85
CA HIS A 139 3.45 -11.92 -3.01
C HIS A 139 2.77 -12.88 -2.02
N ALA A 140 1.58 -12.53 -1.53
CA ALA A 140 0.84 -13.39 -0.61
C ALA A 140 0.13 -14.57 -1.31
N GLY A 141 0.09 -14.57 -2.65
CA GLY A 141 -0.64 -15.54 -3.44
C GLY A 141 -2.16 -15.37 -3.33
N ALA A 142 -2.92 -16.34 -3.83
CA ALA A 142 -4.38 -16.27 -3.81
C ALA A 142 -4.92 -16.31 -2.37
N GLU A 143 -5.83 -15.41 -2.04
CA GLU A 143 -6.52 -15.33 -0.76
C GLU A 143 -8.03 -15.39 -0.98
N GLN A 144 -8.70 -16.33 -0.31
CA GLN A 144 -10.12 -16.64 -0.51
C GLN A 144 -10.97 -16.37 0.72
N SER A 145 -10.34 -16.28 1.90
CA SER A 145 -11.07 -16.06 3.14
C SER A 145 -11.49 -14.60 3.33
N VAL A 146 -12.61 -14.44 3.95
CA VAL A 146 -13.12 -13.20 4.51
C VAL A 146 -13.09 -13.34 6.04
N ALA A 147 -12.30 -12.57 6.78
CA ALA A 147 -11.44 -11.44 6.41
C ALA A 147 -10.07 -11.92 5.87
N ALA A 148 -9.40 -11.04 5.10
CA ALA A 148 -8.04 -11.24 4.62
C ALA A 148 -7.06 -11.36 5.80
N THR A 149 -6.26 -12.40 5.80
CA THR A 149 -5.26 -12.68 6.84
C THR A 149 -3.85 -12.66 6.28
N LYS A 150 -3.63 -13.44 5.23
CA LYS A 150 -2.33 -13.66 4.62
C LYS A 150 -1.79 -12.37 3.94
N SER A 151 -2.62 -11.67 3.18
CA SER A 151 -2.24 -10.40 2.57
C SER A 151 -2.03 -9.29 3.60
N PHE A 152 -2.75 -9.32 4.73
CA PHE A 152 -2.49 -8.40 5.84
C PHE A 152 -1.09 -8.61 6.42
N ILE A 153 -0.72 -9.86 6.75
CA ILE A 153 0.60 -10.19 7.27
C ILE A 153 1.70 -9.88 6.23
N ALA A 154 1.44 -10.18 4.95
CA ALA A 154 2.34 -9.82 3.87
C ALA A 154 2.57 -8.31 3.76
N THR A 155 1.53 -7.49 4.00
CA THR A 155 1.67 -6.04 4.04
C THR A 155 2.56 -5.58 5.20
N LEU A 156 2.39 -6.18 6.39
CA LEU A 156 3.27 -5.88 7.54
C LEU A 156 4.73 -6.23 7.24
N SER A 157 4.96 -7.42 6.67
CA SER A 157 6.30 -7.88 6.28
C SER A 157 6.94 -6.98 5.21
N ALA A 158 6.18 -6.58 4.18
CA ALA A 158 6.66 -5.69 3.13
C ALA A 158 6.91 -4.25 3.61
N SER A 159 6.36 -3.88 4.77
CA SER A 159 6.53 -2.55 5.37
C SER A 159 7.79 -2.45 6.25
N ALA A 160 8.34 -3.59 6.67
CA ALA A 160 9.50 -3.68 7.55
C ALA A 160 10.82 -3.75 6.79
#